data_39a7b828c224cae86281617b865de8f5
#
_entry.id   39a7b828c224cae86281617b865de8f5
#
_cell.length_a   1.000
_cell.length_b   1.000
_cell.length_c   1.000
_cell.angle_alpha   90.00
_cell.angle_beta   90.00
_cell.angle_gamma   90.00
#
_symmetry.space_group_name_H-M   'P 1'
#
loop_
_entity.id
_entity.type
_entity.pdbx_description
1 polymer ?
#
loop_
_entity_poly.entity_id
_entity_poly.type
_entity_poly.pdbx_seq_one_letter_code
_entity_poly.pdbx_strand_id
1 'polypeptide(L)'
;MIAYWVVLVEEYLADRKELFPLVPLKPKHHYMVHCATLITQLGPLINLWTLRFESKHLFFKNCVRHLQTFKALNKTLAEQQQLLRAYLHSEAFFDADIGMLAGIPFLISTYSEALQNCLGSFNFSSEDTMVTNDASYKGTAYSFCAFVPTCMNNELCFGEIMVLLIHNRKDVFTAVKVYSTTYLPHLHSYAVNASEQFACLHIDQLMNYYPLPAYKVHNAIVIIPKHSIPL
;
A
#
# COMPACT_ATOMS: atom_id res chain seq x y z
N MET A 1 -9.34 24.54 -4.84
CA MET A 1 -9.57 23.08 -5.10
C MET A 1 -11.03 22.70 -4.91
N ILE A 2 -11.71 22.99 -3.79
CA ILE A 2 -13.14 22.64 -3.55
C ILE A 2 -14.07 23.30 -4.57
N ALA A 3 -13.86 24.59 -4.90
CA ALA A 3 -14.66 25.27 -5.92
C ALA A 3 -14.53 24.62 -7.31
N TYR A 4 -13.35 24.13 -7.67
CA TYR A 4 -13.12 23.41 -8.91
C TYR A 4 -13.84 22.05 -8.92
N TRP A 5 -13.95 21.38 -7.77
CA TRP A 5 -14.72 20.15 -7.65
C TRP A 5 -16.21 20.35 -7.97
N VAL A 6 -16.80 21.45 -7.54
CA VAL A 6 -18.21 21.76 -7.85
C VAL A 6 -18.42 21.85 -9.36
N VAL A 7 -17.55 22.59 -10.04
CA VAL A 7 -17.60 22.75 -11.51
C VAL A 7 -17.48 21.39 -12.22
N LEU A 8 -16.49 20.57 -11.82
CA LEU A 8 -16.29 19.24 -12.42
C LEU A 8 -17.49 18.31 -12.23
N VAL A 9 -18.13 18.36 -11.07
CA VAL A 9 -19.31 17.52 -10.82
C VAL A 9 -20.51 17.99 -11.64
N GLU A 10 -20.71 19.29 -11.80
CA GLU A 10 -21.76 19.85 -12.63
C GLU A 10 -21.57 19.49 -14.10
N GLU A 11 -20.35 19.69 -14.64
CA GLU A 11 -19.98 19.29 -16.01
C GLU A 11 -20.20 17.79 -16.22
N TYR A 12 -19.67 16.94 -15.32
CA TYR A 12 -19.87 15.48 -15.41
C TYR A 12 -21.34 15.08 -15.43
N LEU A 13 -22.18 15.72 -14.62
CA LEU A 13 -23.61 15.40 -14.58
C LEU A 13 -24.36 15.91 -15.81
N ALA A 14 -23.93 17.03 -16.38
CA ALA A 14 -24.47 17.56 -17.64
C ALA A 14 -24.12 16.62 -18.81
N ASP A 15 -22.84 16.29 -18.98
CA ASP A 15 -22.34 15.37 -20.02
C ASP A 15 -23.00 13.99 -19.90
N ARG A 16 -23.18 13.51 -18.68
CA ARG A 16 -23.83 12.23 -18.47
C ARG A 16 -25.29 12.23 -18.91
N LYS A 17 -26.03 13.32 -18.67
CA LYS A 17 -27.44 13.44 -19.12
C LYS A 17 -27.52 13.52 -20.64
N GLU A 18 -26.56 14.20 -21.26
CA GLU A 18 -26.48 14.31 -22.72
C GLU A 18 -26.13 12.99 -23.39
N LEU A 19 -25.09 12.31 -22.89
CA LEU A 19 -24.58 11.06 -23.47
C LEU A 19 -25.49 9.85 -23.17
N PHE A 20 -26.19 9.87 -22.04
CA PHE A 20 -27.01 8.75 -21.58
C PHE A 20 -28.41 9.20 -21.12
N PRO A 21 -29.23 9.78 -22.01
CA PRO A 21 -30.52 10.38 -21.63
C PRO A 21 -31.53 9.39 -21.04
N LEU A 22 -31.42 8.12 -21.42
CA LEU A 22 -32.34 7.06 -20.96
C LEU A 22 -31.88 6.37 -19.65
N VAL A 23 -30.66 6.68 -19.16
CA VAL A 23 -30.12 6.05 -17.96
C VAL A 23 -30.37 6.97 -16.75
N PRO A 24 -31.20 6.58 -15.78
CA PRO A 24 -31.48 7.42 -14.62
C PRO A 24 -30.24 7.65 -13.76
N LEU A 25 -30.18 8.81 -13.14
CA LEU A 25 -29.14 9.11 -12.16
C LEU A 25 -29.30 8.19 -10.94
N LYS A 26 -28.17 7.57 -10.55
CA LYS A 26 -28.12 6.72 -9.33
C LYS A 26 -27.89 7.58 -8.10
N PRO A 27 -28.25 7.11 -6.89
CA PRO A 27 -28.02 7.85 -5.63
C PRO A 27 -26.58 8.35 -5.46
N LYS A 28 -25.58 7.59 -5.92
CA LYS A 28 -24.17 8.01 -5.87
C LYS A 28 -23.89 9.33 -6.58
N HIS A 29 -24.61 9.65 -7.66
CA HIS A 29 -24.44 10.92 -8.37
C HIS A 29 -24.99 12.09 -7.55
N HIS A 30 -26.08 11.87 -6.80
CA HIS A 30 -26.58 12.85 -5.86
C HIS A 30 -25.58 13.14 -4.73
N TYR A 31 -24.95 12.11 -4.18
CA TYR A 31 -23.93 12.30 -3.14
C TYR A 31 -22.74 13.11 -3.61
N MET A 32 -22.31 12.97 -4.88
CA MET A 32 -21.19 13.74 -5.42
C MET A 32 -21.43 15.25 -5.35
N VAL A 33 -22.66 15.71 -5.52
CA VAL A 33 -23.03 17.13 -5.42
C VAL A 33 -22.76 17.68 -4.01
N HIS A 34 -22.96 16.86 -2.98
CA HIS A 34 -22.77 17.27 -1.58
C HIS A 34 -21.32 17.16 -1.10
N CYS A 35 -20.44 16.50 -1.84
CA CYS A 35 -19.06 16.27 -1.43
C CYS A 35 -18.31 17.59 -1.12
N ALA A 36 -18.48 18.62 -1.93
CA ALA A 36 -17.83 19.92 -1.72
C ALA A 36 -18.22 20.54 -0.38
N THR A 37 -19.53 20.53 -0.07
CA THR A 37 -20.05 21.06 1.20
C THR A 37 -19.56 20.23 2.39
N LEU A 38 -19.58 18.88 2.24
CA LEU A 38 -19.11 17.98 3.29
C LEU A 38 -17.60 18.15 3.57
N ILE A 39 -16.79 18.34 2.54
CA ILE A 39 -15.35 18.61 2.72
C ILE A 39 -15.12 19.91 3.47
N THR A 40 -15.93 20.93 3.18
CA THR A 40 -15.82 22.23 3.86
C THR A 40 -16.22 22.15 5.33
N GLN A 41 -17.24 21.38 5.65
CA GLN A 41 -17.79 21.26 7.00
C GLN A 41 -17.05 20.26 7.88
N LEU A 42 -16.62 19.13 7.32
CA LEU A 42 -16.15 17.96 8.05
C LEU A 42 -14.70 17.59 7.75
N GLY A 43 -14.05 18.33 6.84
CA GLY A 43 -12.69 18.05 6.39
C GLY A 43 -12.63 16.96 5.32
N PRO A 44 -11.46 16.33 5.11
CA PRO A 44 -11.25 15.37 4.02
C PRO A 44 -12.28 14.23 4.02
N LEU A 45 -12.81 13.88 2.85
CA LEU A 45 -13.84 12.83 2.69
C LEU A 45 -13.42 11.45 3.23
N ILE A 46 -12.12 11.21 3.35
CA ILE A 46 -11.61 9.97 3.96
C ILE A 46 -12.08 9.79 5.39
N ASN A 47 -12.35 10.89 6.11
CA ASN A 47 -12.87 10.86 7.48
C ASN A 47 -14.34 10.41 7.52
N LEU A 48 -15.07 10.57 6.41
CA LEU A 48 -16.47 10.18 6.25
C LEU A 48 -16.61 8.81 5.59
N TRP A 49 -15.51 8.19 5.20
CA TRP A 49 -15.54 6.95 4.45
C TRP A 49 -16.00 5.77 5.32
N THR A 50 -17.08 5.16 4.89
CA THR A 50 -17.74 4.05 5.60
C THR A 50 -17.12 2.67 5.33
N LEU A 51 -16.05 2.57 4.51
CA LEU A 51 -15.39 1.29 4.20
C LEU A 51 -14.96 0.52 5.45
N ARG A 52 -14.62 1.20 6.53
CA ARG A 52 -14.32 0.53 7.82
C ARG A 52 -15.54 -0.20 8.37
N PHE A 53 -16.74 0.32 8.14
CA PHE A 53 -18.00 -0.34 8.53
C PHE A 53 -18.35 -1.44 7.55
N GLU A 54 -18.09 -1.25 6.25
CA GLU A 54 -18.32 -2.25 5.22
C GLU A 54 -17.40 -3.48 5.40
N SER A 55 -16.13 -3.28 5.75
CA SER A 55 -15.22 -4.38 6.08
C SER A 55 -15.66 -5.15 7.32
N LYS A 56 -16.17 -4.46 8.36
CA LYS A 56 -16.78 -5.12 9.52
C LYS A 56 -18.06 -5.87 9.15
N HIS A 57 -18.89 -5.29 8.27
CA HIS A 57 -20.07 -5.97 7.76
C HIS A 57 -19.72 -7.26 7.00
N LEU A 58 -18.65 -7.23 6.20
CA LEU A 58 -18.17 -8.43 5.51
C LEU A 58 -17.69 -9.50 6.50
N PHE A 59 -16.96 -9.09 7.55
CA PHE A 59 -16.57 -9.99 8.63
C PHE A 59 -17.78 -10.66 9.28
N PHE A 60 -18.79 -9.88 9.69
CA PHE A 60 -19.99 -10.43 10.30
C PHE A 60 -20.79 -11.33 9.34
N LYS A 61 -20.90 -10.97 8.06
CA LYS A 61 -21.54 -11.83 7.06
C LYS A 61 -20.82 -13.17 6.92
N ASN A 62 -19.49 -13.16 6.94
CA ASN A 62 -18.73 -14.39 6.88
C ASN A 62 -18.89 -15.23 8.15
N CYS A 63 -18.87 -14.62 9.33
CA CYS A 63 -19.19 -15.32 10.58
C CYS A 63 -20.58 -15.99 10.52
N VAL A 64 -21.60 -15.25 10.09
CA VAL A 64 -22.99 -15.77 9.99
C VAL A 64 -23.07 -16.94 9.01
N ARG A 65 -22.36 -16.90 7.88
CA ARG A 65 -22.36 -18.02 6.91
C ARG A 65 -21.83 -19.32 7.48
N HIS A 66 -20.93 -19.25 8.46
CA HIS A 66 -20.36 -20.43 9.12
C HIS A 66 -21.14 -20.86 10.37
N LEU A 67 -22.03 -20.00 10.88
CA LEU A 67 -22.88 -20.32 12.03
C LEU A 67 -24.08 -21.19 11.57
N GLN A 68 -24.18 -22.38 12.11
CA GLN A 68 -25.32 -23.29 11.84
C GLN A 68 -26.54 -23.01 12.74
N THR A 69 -26.37 -22.17 13.78
CA THR A 69 -27.42 -21.84 14.75
C THR A 69 -27.59 -20.33 14.85
N PHE A 70 -28.83 -19.88 14.68
CA PHE A 70 -29.19 -18.46 14.73
C PHE A 70 -29.75 -17.99 16.09
N LYS A 71 -29.69 -18.87 17.12
CA LYS A 71 -30.08 -18.48 18.49
C LYS A 71 -29.06 -17.49 19.03
N ALA A 72 -29.55 -16.33 19.52
CA ALA A 72 -28.73 -15.27 20.09
C ALA A 72 -27.60 -14.77 19.17
N LEU A 73 -27.88 -14.60 17.87
CA LEU A 73 -26.94 -14.20 16.82
C LEU A 73 -26.10 -12.97 17.23
N ASN A 74 -26.73 -11.93 17.79
CA ASN A 74 -26.05 -10.71 18.20
C ASN A 74 -24.98 -10.98 19.29
N LYS A 75 -25.29 -11.86 20.25
CA LYS A 75 -24.34 -12.26 21.30
C LYS A 75 -23.16 -12.99 20.68
N THR A 76 -23.40 -13.97 19.82
CA THR A 76 -22.36 -14.75 19.15
C THR A 76 -21.45 -13.86 18.28
N LEU A 77 -22.02 -12.91 17.54
CA LEU A 77 -21.23 -11.96 16.75
C LEU A 77 -20.39 -11.03 17.63
N ALA A 78 -20.94 -10.57 18.77
CA ALA A 78 -20.19 -9.77 19.72
C ALA A 78 -19.03 -10.55 20.36
N GLU A 79 -19.26 -11.81 20.73
CA GLU A 79 -18.22 -12.71 21.26
C GLU A 79 -17.11 -12.97 20.21
N GLN A 80 -17.47 -13.23 18.97
CA GLN A 80 -16.52 -13.40 17.87
C GLN A 80 -15.68 -12.14 17.63
N GLN A 81 -16.32 -10.97 17.72
CA GLN A 81 -15.60 -9.69 17.59
C GLN A 81 -14.62 -9.47 18.77
N GLN A 82 -15.03 -9.84 19.99
CA GLN A 82 -14.15 -9.72 21.17
C GLN A 82 -12.99 -10.70 21.10
N LEU A 83 -13.24 -11.94 20.67
CA LEU A 83 -12.19 -12.95 20.47
C LEU A 83 -11.21 -12.51 19.40
N LEU A 84 -11.70 -11.96 18.27
CA LEU A 84 -10.83 -11.40 17.23
C LEU A 84 -9.97 -10.26 17.79
N ARG A 85 -10.55 -9.36 18.59
CA ARG A 85 -9.79 -8.28 19.23
C ARG A 85 -8.76 -8.80 20.20
N ALA A 86 -9.14 -9.74 21.07
CA ALA A 86 -8.21 -10.37 22.01
C ALA A 86 -7.05 -11.06 21.28
N TYR A 87 -7.36 -11.75 20.19
CA TYR A 87 -6.37 -12.39 19.35
C TYR A 87 -5.46 -11.38 18.66
N LEU A 88 -6.00 -10.27 18.12
CA LEU A 88 -5.22 -9.19 17.52
C LEU A 88 -4.35 -8.43 18.53
N HIS A 89 -4.74 -8.42 19.82
CA HIS A 89 -3.95 -7.83 20.91
C HIS A 89 -3.00 -8.83 21.59
N SER A 90 -3.11 -10.12 21.29
CA SER A 90 -2.11 -11.08 21.74
C SER A 90 -0.83 -10.87 20.92
N GLU A 91 0.31 -10.75 21.58
CA GLU A 91 1.62 -10.54 20.93
C GLU A 91 1.96 -11.62 19.89
N ALA A 92 1.36 -12.80 20.00
CA ALA A 92 1.54 -13.90 19.04
C ALA A 92 1.07 -13.58 17.61
N PHE A 93 0.23 -12.53 17.41
CA PHE A 93 -0.22 -12.11 16.08
C PHE A 93 0.75 -11.14 15.40
N PHE A 94 1.66 -10.56 16.15
CA PHE A 94 2.66 -9.61 15.67
C PHE A 94 4.06 -10.25 15.55
N ASP A 95 4.18 -11.54 15.81
CA ASP A 95 5.36 -12.27 15.35
C ASP A 95 5.45 -12.07 13.84
N ALA A 96 6.62 -11.64 13.40
CA ALA A 96 6.89 -11.32 12.01
C ALA A 96 6.59 -12.54 11.13
N ASP A 97 5.32 -12.64 10.72
CA ASP A 97 4.89 -13.72 9.84
C ASP A 97 5.44 -13.40 8.45
N ILE A 98 6.60 -13.99 8.17
CA ILE A 98 7.25 -13.85 6.87
C ILE A 98 6.64 -14.91 5.96
N GLY A 99 5.77 -14.47 5.06
CA GLY A 99 5.25 -15.30 3.99
C GLY A 99 6.07 -15.10 2.71
N MET A 100 6.35 -16.19 2.01
CA MET A 100 6.86 -16.15 0.63
C MET A 100 6.14 -17.20 -0.20
N LEU A 101 5.85 -16.88 -1.46
CA LEU A 101 5.22 -17.81 -2.40
C LEU A 101 6.21 -18.85 -2.93
N ALA A 102 7.41 -18.42 -3.30
CA ALA A 102 8.50 -19.25 -3.76
C ALA A 102 9.82 -18.56 -3.47
N GLY A 103 10.85 -19.31 -3.15
CA GLY A 103 12.18 -18.76 -2.90
C GLY A 103 13.25 -19.67 -3.52
N ILE A 104 14.31 -19.05 -3.99
CA ILE A 104 15.52 -19.72 -4.48
C ILE A 104 16.69 -19.35 -3.58
N PRO A 105 17.70 -20.24 -3.40
CA PRO A 105 18.90 -19.90 -2.65
C PRO A 105 19.61 -18.67 -3.24
N PHE A 106 20.12 -17.81 -2.38
CA PHE A 106 20.84 -16.62 -2.80
C PHE A 106 22.17 -16.97 -3.47
N LEU A 107 22.38 -16.44 -4.68
CA LEU A 107 23.65 -16.55 -5.41
C LEU A 107 24.08 -15.17 -5.90
N ILE A 108 25.08 -14.57 -5.26
CA ILE A 108 25.55 -13.21 -5.55
C ILE A 108 26.01 -13.05 -7.02
N SER A 109 26.57 -14.08 -7.61
CA SER A 109 27.09 -14.06 -8.99
C SER A 109 26.02 -13.89 -10.07
N THR A 110 24.73 -14.04 -9.73
CA THR A 110 23.62 -13.86 -10.68
C THR A 110 23.24 -12.42 -10.91
N TYR A 111 23.74 -11.48 -10.09
CA TYR A 111 23.38 -10.07 -10.12
C TYR A 111 24.40 -9.23 -10.86
N SER A 112 23.99 -8.03 -11.29
CA SER A 112 24.91 -7.04 -11.88
C SER A 112 25.96 -6.59 -10.86
N GLU A 113 27.11 -6.15 -11.33
CA GLU A 113 28.23 -5.71 -10.48
C GLU A 113 27.80 -4.64 -9.45
N ALA A 114 26.96 -3.70 -9.86
CA ALA A 114 26.44 -2.66 -8.97
C ALA A 114 25.58 -3.24 -7.81
N LEU A 115 24.74 -4.24 -8.11
CA LEU A 115 23.98 -4.95 -7.09
C LEU A 115 24.87 -5.85 -6.23
N GLN A 116 25.88 -6.51 -6.82
CA GLN A 116 26.85 -7.31 -6.06
C GLN A 116 27.59 -6.46 -5.04
N ASN A 117 28.04 -5.26 -5.43
CA ASN A 117 28.70 -4.32 -4.52
C ASN A 117 27.78 -3.88 -3.39
N CYS A 118 26.51 -3.61 -3.68
CA CYS A 118 25.51 -3.25 -2.68
C CYS A 118 25.23 -4.40 -1.70
N LEU A 119 25.05 -5.62 -2.20
CA LEU A 119 24.73 -6.81 -1.40
C LEU A 119 25.96 -7.36 -0.67
N GLY A 120 27.16 -7.14 -1.20
CA GLY A 120 28.42 -7.62 -0.61
C GLY A 120 28.78 -6.98 0.72
N SER A 121 28.15 -5.85 1.08
CA SER A 121 28.30 -5.25 2.42
C SER A 121 27.57 -6.06 3.52
N PHE A 122 26.72 -7.00 3.14
CA PHE A 122 25.99 -7.90 4.04
C PHE A 122 26.53 -9.33 3.90
N ASN A 123 26.58 -10.06 4.99
CA ASN A 123 27.05 -11.45 5.02
C ASN A 123 25.97 -12.44 4.60
N PHE A 124 25.39 -12.27 3.42
CA PHE A 124 24.40 -13.19 2.89
C PHE A 124 25.06 -14.46 2.32
N SER A 125 24.58 -15.63 2.74
CA SER A 125 25.03 -16.92 2.22
C SER A 125 23.88 -17.65 1.52
N SER A 126 24.20 -18.59 0.65
CA SER A 126 23.20 -19.45 -0.01
C SER A 126 22.49 -20.39 0.93
N GLU A 127 23.04 -20.65 2.11
CA GLU A 127 22.46 -21.55 3.11
C GLU A 127 21.40 -20.84 3.96
N ASP A 128 21.64 -19.58 4.28
CA ASP A 128 20.83 -18.81 5.23
C ASP A 128 19.92 -17.78 4.55
N THR A 129 20.08 -17.56 3.25
CA THR A 129 19.37 -16.50 2.53
C THR A 129 18.64 -17.03 1.31
N MET A 130 17.34 -16.73 1.26
CA MET A 130 16.47 -17.03 0.14
C MET A 130 16.10 -15.75 -0.60
N VAL A 131 16.02 -15.85 -1.94
CA VAL A 131 15.54 -14.79 -2.82
C VAL A 131 14.15 -15.09 -3.27
N THR A 132 13.28 -14.09 -3.25
CA THR A 132 11.91 -14.20 -3.73
C THR A 132 11.50 -12.94 -4.52
N ASN A 133 10.51 -13.09 -5.40
CA ASN A 133 9.89 -11.94 -6.07
C ASN A 133 8.76 -11.33 -5.25
N ASP A 134 8.18 -12.10 -4.33
CA ASP A 134 7.06 -11.68 -3.49
C ASP A 134 7.27 -12.18 -2.06
N ALA A 135 7.19 -11.26 -1.11
CA ALA A 135 7.27 -11.56 0.30
C ALA A 135 6.17 -10.80 1.05
N SER A 136 5.65 -11.39 2.11
CA SER A 136 4.85 -10.65 3.09
C SER A 136 5.64 -10.51 4.39
N TYR A 137 5.61 -9.33 4.98
CA TYR A 137 6.25 -9.02 6.24
C TYR A 137 5.33 -8.18 7.11
N LYS A 138 5.03 -8.65 8.31
CA LYS A 138 4.08 -8.00 9.24
C LYS A 138 2.74 -7.67 8.57
N GLY A 139 2.24 -8.57 7.72
CA GLY A 139 0.97 -8.40 7.00
C GLY A 139 1.01 -7.47 5.79
N THR A 140 2.16 -6.90 5.45
CA THR A 140 2.36 -6.09 4.25
C THR A 140 3.01 -6.94 3.15
N ALA A 141 2.42 -6.92 1.96
CA ALA A 141 2.98 -7.63 0.80
C ALA A 141 3.94 -6.71 0.03
N TYR A 142 5.11 -7.22 -0.25
CA TYR A 142 6.15 -6.58 -1.06
C TYR A 142 6.40 -7.40 -2.30
N SER A 143 6.49 -6.74 -3.44
CA SER A 143 6.69 -7.40 -4.73
C SER A 143 7.83 -6.74 -5.51
N PHE A 144 8.45 -7.50 -6.38
CA PHE A 144 9.41 -7.00 -7.36
C PHE A 144 8.81 -5.83 -8.16
N CYS A 145 9.62 -4.83 -8.48
CA CYS A 145 9.24 -3.57 -9.15
C CYS A 145 8.27 -2.66 -8.37
N ALA A 146 7.90 -2.97 -7.13
CA ALA A 146 7.18 -2.03 -6.29
C ALA A 146 8.12 -0.94 -5.76
N PHE A 147 7.60 0.26 -5.53
CA PHE A 147 8.37 1.37 -4.98
C PHE A 147 8.16 1.50 -3.48
N VAL A 148 9.23 1.74 -2.75
CA VAL A 148 9.22 1.97 -1.31
C VAL A 148 9.86 3.32 -0.97
N PRO A 149 9.28 4.12 -0.06
CA PRO A 149 9.89 5.36 0.36
C PRO A 149 11.11 5.08 1.24
N THR A 150 12.21 5.71 0.90
CA THR A 150 13.49 5.60 1.61
C THR A 150 14.03 6.99 1.92
N CYS A 151 14.93 7.09 2.88
CA CYS A 151 15.65 8.32 3.18
C CYS A 151 17.13 8.12 2.87
N MET A 152 17.68 8.93 1.98
CA MET A 152 19.10 8.96 1.72
C MET A 152 19.62 10.38 1.86
N ASN A 153 20.70 10.55 2.62
CA ASN A 153 21.30 11.86 2.90
C ASN A 153 20.29 12.91 3.45
N ASN A 154 19.32 12.49 4.25
CA ASN A 154 18.22 13.30 4.77
C ASN A 154 17.26 13.81 3.70
N GLU A 155 17.26 13.24 2.52
CA GLU A 155 16.32 13.55 1.46
C GLU A 155 15.39 12.35 1.21
N LEU A 156 14.10 12.65 0.94
CA LEU A 156 13.15 11.63 0.54
C LEU A 156 13.51 11.11 -0.86
N CYS A 157 13.74 9.81 -0.94
CA CYS A 157 13.94 9.08 -2.18
C CYS A 157 12.93 7.95 -2.28
N PHE A 158 12.73 7.42 -3.47
CA PHE A 158 12.01 6.16 -3.64
C PHE A 158 12.97 5.09 -4.15
N GLY A 159 12.85 3.90 -3.58
CA GLY A 159 13.56 2.71 -4.03
C GLY A 159 12.63 1.79 -4.79
N GLU A 160 12.96 1.43 -6.02
CA GLU A 160 12.32 0.33 -6.75
C GLU A 160 12.89 -0.99 -6.27
N ILE A 161 12.05 -1.89 -5.81
CA ILE A 161 12.47 -3.21 -5.32
C ILE A 161 13.01 -4.04 -6.47
N MET A 162 14.29 -4.34 -6.41
CA MET A 162 15.00 -5.18 -7.39
C MET A 162 15.14 -6.62 -6.90
N VAL A 163 15.31 -6.81 -5.60
CA VAL A 163 15.50 -8.11 -4.98
C VAL A 163 14.89 -8.09 -3.58
N LEU A 164 14.15 -9.12 -3.23
CA LEU A 164 13.70 -9.39 -1.87
C LEU A 164 14.49 -10.58 -1.32
N LEU A 165 15.07 -10.41 -0.15
CA LEU A 165 15.92 -11.39 0.53
C LEU A 165 15.31 -11.73 1.88
N ILE A 166 15.18 -13.01 2.15
CA ILE A 166 14.77 -13.51 3.48
C ILE A 166 15.98 -14.20 4.09
N HIS A 167 16.52 -13.58 5.12
CA HIS A 167 17.71 -14.06 5.81
C HIS A 167 17.33 -14.74 7.13
N ASN A 168 17.91 -15.92 7.40
CA ASN A 168 17.65 -16.72 8.61
C ASN A 168 16.16 -16.98 8.89
N ARG A 169 15.28 -16.88 7.88
CA ARG A 169 13.81 -16.98 8.01
C ARG A 169 13.18 -15.97 8.97
N LYS A 170 13.88 -14.93 9.35
CA LYS A 170 13.43 -13.92 10.34
C LYS A 170 13.54 -12.49 9.82
N ASP A 171 14.55 -12.22 9.02
CA ASP A 171 14.86 -10.87 8.58
C ASP A 171 14.57 -10.73 7.09
N VAL A 172 13.87 -9.67 6.73
CA VAL A 172 13.58 -9.37 5.33
C VAL A 172 14.35 -8.12 4.91
N PHE A 173 15.18 -8.30 3.90
CA PHE A 173 15.94 -7.24 3.28
C PHE A 173 15.44 -6.98 1.87
N THR A 174 15.61 -5.78 1.40
CA THR A 174 15.33 -5.42 0.02
C THR A 174 16.52 -4.69 -0.58
N ALA A 175 16.97 -5.14 -1.76
CA ALA A 175 17.86 -4.35 -2.57
C ALA A 175 17.03 -3.50 -3.52
N VAL A 176 17.19 -2.19 -3.43
CA VAL A 176 16.42 -1.22 -4.19
C VAL A 176 17.30 -0.42 -5.12
N LYS A 177 16.81 -0.12 -6.31
CA LYS A 177 17.35 0.91 -7.17
C LYS A 177 16.80 2.27 -6.71
N VAL A 178 17.69 3.21 -6.42
CA VAL A 178 17.31 4.50 -5.85
C VAL A 178 16.88 5.46 -6.95
N TYR A 179 15.83 6.22 -6.69
CA TYR A 179 15.31 7.26 -7.56
C TYR A 179 15.27 8.60 -6.81
N SER A 180 15.85 9.63 -7.41
CA SER A 180 15.68 10.99 -6.92
C SER A 180 14.26 11.47 -7.12
N THR A 181 13.79 12.38 -6.26
CA THR A 181 12.40 12.82 -6.23
C THR A 181 12.25 14.29 -6.51
N THR A 182 11.18 14.64 -7.21
CA THR A 182 10.71 16.02 -7.35
C THR A 182 9.24 16.07 -6.98
N TYR A 183 8.89 16.82 -5.96
CA TYR A 183 7.50 16.97 -5.54
C TYR A 183 6.70 17.78 -6.55
N LEU A 184 5.52 17.28 -6.91
CA LEU A 184 4.55 17.91 -7.82
C LEU A 184 3.33 18.39 -7.01
N PRO A 185 3.31 19.67 -6.58
CA PRO A 185 2.27 20.17 -5.66
C PRO A 185 0.85 20.06 -6.23
N HIS A 186 0.69 20.25 -7.53
CA HIS A 186 -0.61 20.23 -8.19
C HIS A 186 -1.22 18.82 -8.28
N LEU A 187 -0.40 17.77 -8.17
CA LEU A 187 -0.83 16.36 -8.19
C LEU A 187 -0.72 15.69 -6.82
N HIS A 188 -0.17 16.37 -5.81
CA HIS A 188 0.20 15.78 -4.52
C HIS A 188 0.98 14.46 -4.69
N SER A 189 1.93 14.46 -5.60
CA SER A 189 2.68 13.28 -6.02
C SER A 189 4.15 13.61 -6.21
N TYR A 190 4.96 12.60 -6.48
CA TYR A 190 6.38 12.73 -6.71
C TYR A 190 6.73 12.22 -8.09
N ALA A 191 7.37 13.06 -8.92
CA ALA A 191 8.06 12.58 -10.10
C ALA A 191 9.40 11.97 -9.67
N VAL A 192 9.74 10.81 -10.23
CA VAL A 192 10.96 10.09 -9.88
C VAL A 192 11.85 9.90 -11.10
N ASN A 193 13.16 10.10 -10.90
CA ASN A 193 14.19 9.93 -11.91
C ASN A 193 15.16 8.85 -11.43
N ALA A 194 15.43 7.88 -12.29
CA ALA A 194 16.35 6.79 -11.99
C ALA A 194 17.76 7.32 -11.72
N SER A 195 18.40 6.81 -10.68
CA SER A 195 19.83 6.97 -10.44
C SER A 195 20.55 5.64 -10.72
N GLU A 196 21.86 5.68 -10.80
CA GLU A 196 22.72 4.49 -10.90
C GLU A 196 23.02 3.88 -9.51
N GLN A 197 22.37 4.38 -8.45
CA GLN A 197 22.62 3.96 -7.08
C GLN A 197 21.70 2.82 -6.68
N PHE A 198 22.27 1.87 -5.92
CA PHE A 198 21.54 0.81 -5.27
C PHE A 198 21.76 0.88 -3.77
N ALA A 199 20.75 0.49 -3.00
CA ALA A 199 20.83 0.38 -1.56
C ALA A 199 20.21 -0.95 -1.12
N CYS A 200 20.83 -1.61 -0.13
CA CYS A 200 20.25 -2.75 0.53
C CYS A 200 19.77 -2.31 1.93
N LEU A 201 18.52 -2.54 2.22
CA LEU A 201 17.87 -2.05 3.42
C LEU A 201 17.09 -3.20 4.10
N HIS A 202 17.13 -3.24 5.43
CA HIS A 202 16.16 -4.03 6.17
C HIS A 202 14.77 -3.38 6.04
N ILE A 203 13.71 -4.17 5.90
CA ILE A 203 12.36 -3.63 5.68
C ILE A 203 11.92 -2.70 6.83
N ASP A 204 12.32 -2.95 8.06
CA ASP A 204 12.02 -2.07 9.20
C ASP A 204 12.72 -0.69 9.13
N GLN A 205 13.69 -0.51 8.23
CA GLN A 205 14.36 0.79 7.99
C GLN A 205 13.64 1.65 6.93
N LEU A 206 12.61 1.12 6.29
CA LEU A 206 11.81 1.88 5.34
C LEU A 206 11.00 2.95 6.07
N MET A 207 10.87 4.14 5.47
CA MET A 207 10.11 5.25 6.05
C MET A 207 8.60 4.95 6.15
N ASN A 208 8.10 4.06 5.32
CA ASN A 208 6.70 3.61 5.33
C ASN A 208 6.64 2.14 4.91
N TYR A 209 5.75 1.39 5.56
CA TYR A 209 5.59 -0.04 5.31
C TYR A 209 4.88 -0.39 4.00
N TYR A 210 4.21 0.56 3.36
CA TYR A 210 3.39 0.24 2.18
C TYR A 210 4.16 0.48 0.89
N PRO A 211 4.38 -0.57 0.09
CA PRO A 211 4.87 -0.41 -1.26
C PRO A 211 3.84 0.34 -2.12
N LEU A 212 4.35 1.19 -2.99
CA LEU A 212 3.58 2.09 -3.81
C LEU A 212 3.69 1.69 -5.28
N PRO A 213 2.59 1.73 -6.05
CA PRO A 213 2.66 1.60 -7.48
C PRO A 213 3.23 2.86 -8.12
N ALA A 214 4.00 2.68 -9.19
CA ALA A 214 4.42 3.77 -10.05
C ALA A 214 3.51 3.88 -11.27
N TYR A 215 3.25 5.10 -11.70
CA TYR A 215 2.44 5.41 -12.87
C TYR A 215 3.29 6.13 -13.90
N LYS A 216 3.19 5.70 -15.16
CA LYS A 216 3.83 6.42 -16.25
C LYS A 216 2.88 7.50 -16.77
N VAL A 217 3.27 8.75 -16.58
CA VAL A 217 2.53 9.92 -17.07
C VAL A 217 3.40 10.63 -18.08
N HIS A 218 3.02 10.54 -19.36
CA HIS A 218 3.86 10.98 -20.49
C HIS A 218 5.25 10.32 -20.43
N ASN A 219 6.30 11.11 -20.22
CA ASN A 219 7.68 10.62 -20.14
C ASN A 219 8.22 10.54 -18.70
N ALA A 220 7.39 10.81 -17.69
CA ALA A 220 7.76 10.78 -16.30
C ALA A 220 7.15 9.57 -15.58
N ILE A 221 7.90 9.02 -14.63
CA ILE A 221 7.38 8.06 -13.65
C ILE A 221 6.90 8.86 -12.45
N VAL A 222 5.66 8.63 -12.02
CA VAL A 222 5.02 9.36 -10.93
C VAL A 222 4.55 8.38 -9.85
N ILE A 223 4.85 8.68 -8.61
CA ILE A 223 4.41 7.94 -7.43
C ILE A 223 3.43 8.80 -6.64
N ILE A 224 2.27 8.23 -6.34
CA ILE A 224 1.21 8.88 -5.58
C ILE A 224 1.15 8.25 -4.20
N PRO A 225 1.63 8.90 -3.14
CA PRO A 225 1.53 8.39 -1.79
C PRO A 225 0.07 8.41 -1.32
N LYS A 226 -0.35 7.36 -0.61
CA LYS A 226 -1.68 7.29 0.00
C LYS A 226 -1.86 8.27 1.17
N HIS A 227 -0.77 8.62 1.80
CA HIS A 227 -0.69 9.53 2.96
C HIS A 227 0.52 10.43 2.80
N SER A 228 0.53 11.57 3.52
CA SER A 228 1.72 12.41 3.60
C SER A 228 2.87 11.57 4.18
N ILE A 229 4.00 11.57 3.48
CA ILE A 229 5.21 10.93 3.97
C ILE A 229 5.87 11.96 4.90
N PRO A 230 6.04 11.66 6.20
CA PRO A 230 6.76 12.56 7.09
C PRO A 230 8.22 12.64 6.63
N LEU A 231 8.71 13.86 6.50
CA LEU A 231 10.12 14.16 6.26
C LEU A 231 10.87 14.21 7.58
#